data_dc73c3db5afbb7428418b0709abd2f54
#
_entry.id   dc73c3db5afbb7428418b0709abd2f54
#
_cell.length_a   1.000
_cell.length_b   1.000
_cell.length_c   1.000
_cell.angle_alpha   90.00
_cell.angle_beta   90.00
_cell.angle_gamma   90.00
#
_symmetry.space_group_name_H-M   'P 1'
#
loop_
_entity.id
_entity.type
_entity.pdbx_description
1 polymer ?
#
loop_
_entity_poly.entity_id
_entity_poly.type
_entity_poly.pdbx_seq_one_letter_code
_entity_poly.pdbx_strand_id
1 'polypeptide(L)'
;VSSPLAALRSRLCALFAFFLFSFAFANAQSKILIPMDLSQTDHLKAYGIAYWALTKDIEIDWLLNYKGGAFMMDGYEVVAAECRIRGVAFTPISGSEAAAIYSDVQRDDNNMDVIRLEKAPKVAVYVPPGFQPWDDAVTLALEYAEIKYDKLWDTEVLQDKLNDYDWLHLHHEDFTGQYGKFYASFAQASWYIEQQVTQEKEAKKLGFKKVSELKKAVARKIKDYIGSGGFLFSMCSATDTYDIALAAENTDICDVMYDGDPPDPNAQARLDFSKTLAFEHFTLERNPLRYEYSDIDQPPSDLLGLQNPETDYFTLFEFSAKFDPVPTMLTQNHVNVIKSFLGQTTNFRKNLIKKSVTIMAEKQGMEQVRYLHGNFGRGTFTFYGGHDPEDYQHAVGDPPTDLALHKNSPGYRLILNNILFPAAKKKQ
;
A
#
# COMPACT_ATOMS: atom_id res chain seq x y z
N VAL A 1 -7.87 69.41 47.56
CA VAL A 1 -7.41 69.99 46.29
C VAL A 1 -6.54 68.92 45.61
N SER A 2 -7.12 68.10 44.77
CA SER A 2 -6.39 67.06 44.02
C SER A 2 -5.76 67.70 42.77
N SER A 3 -4.47 67.51 42.66
CA SER A 3 -3.61 68.05 41.60
C SER A 3 -4.01 67.52 40.23
N PRO A 4 -4.12 68.36 39.19
CA PRO A 4 -4.46 67.94 37.81
C PRO A 4 -3.45 67.02 37.14
N LEU A 5 -2.23 66.89 37.69
CA LEU A 5 -1.18 66.03 37.20
C LEU A 5 -1.44 64.49 37.43
N ALA A 6 -2.23 64.11 38.43
CA ALA A 6 -2.56 62.72 38.72
C ALA A 6 -3.58 62.13 37.72
N ALA A 7 -4.50 62.95 37.23
CA ALA A 7 -5.52 62.56 36.26
C ALA A 7 -4.91 62.38 34.83
N LEU A 8 -3.86 63.12 34.50
CA LEU A 8 -3.19 62.99 33.21
C LEU A 8 -2.32 61.73 33.11
N ARG A 9 -1.66 61.32 34.24
CA ARG A 9 -0.88 60.09 34.29
C ARG A 9 -1.71 58.83 34.20
N SER A 10 -2.91 58.83 34.81
CA SER A 10 -3.80 57.66 34.73
C SER A 10 -4.42 57.46 33.33
N ARG A 11 -4.68 58.56 32.60
CA ARG A 11 -5.17 58.46 31.21
C ARG A 11 -4.11 58.05 30.21
N LEU A 12 -2.82 58.46 30.42
CA LEU A 12 -1.71 58.04 29.57
C LEU A 12 -1.37 56.53 29.78
N CYS A 13 -1.40 56.06 31.04
CA CYS A 13 -1.19 54.63 31.31
C CYS A 13 -2.34 53.73 30.73
N ALA A 14 -3.58 54.23 30.77
CA ALA A 14 -4.70 53.48 30.17
C ALA A 14 -4.63 53.43 28.64
N LEU A 15 -4.18 54.50 27.99
CA LEU A 15 -4.01 54.54 26.54
C LEU A 15 -2.81 53.66 26.11
N PHE A 16 -1.70 53.61 26.89
CA PHE A 16 -0.57 52.75 26.58
C PHE A 16 -0.83 51.27 26.82
N ALA A 17 -1.66 50.94 27.84
CA ALA A 17 -2.15 49.57 28.05
C ALA A 17 -3.11 49.10 26.94
N PHE A 18 -3.95 50.01 26.41
CA PHE A 18 -4.85 49.70 25.31
C PHE A 18 -4.09 49.53 23.98
N PHE A 19 -2.99 50.23 23.76
CA PHE A 19 -2.12 50.11 22.57
C PHE A 19 -1.25 48.86 22.63
N LEU A 20 -0.87 48.36 23.81
CA LEU A 20 -0.13 47.11 24.00
C LEU A 20 -1.04 45.87 23.86
N PHE A 21 -2.35 46.00 24.10
CA PHE A 21 -3.29 44.91 23.92
C PHE A 21 -3.76 44.74 22.47
N SER A 22 -3.55 45.75 21.62
CA SER A 22 -3.92 45.70 20.19
C SER A 22 -2.88 45.06 19.29
N PHE A 23 -1.73 44.59 19.80
CA PHE A 23 -0.70 43.91 19.06
C PHE A 23 -0.53 42.40 19.41
N ALA A 24 -1.46 41.84 20.15
CA ALA A 24 -1.67 40.41 20.12
C ALA A 24 -2.45 40.04 18.83
N PHE A 25 -1.92 40.41 17.67
CA PHE A 25 -2.23 39.63 16.47
C PHE A 25 -1.78 38.21 16.81
N ALA A 26 -2.75 37.35 17.06
CA ALA A 26 -2.54 35.93 16.91
C ALA A 26 -1.80 35.79 15.57
N ASN A 27 -0.51 35.44 15.61
CA ASN A 27 0.15 34.88 14.44
C ASN A 27 -0.68 33.63 14.11
N ALA A 28 -1.72 33.80 13.30
CA ALA A 28 -2.43 32.70 12.71
C ALA A 28 -1.34 31.95 11.94
N GLN A 29 -0.93 30.82 12.52
CA GLN A 29 0.19 30.05 12.01
C GLN A 29 -0.11 29.76 10.55
N SER A 30 0.78 30.19 9.64
CA SER A 30 0.62 29.88 8.20
C SER A 30 0.65 28.37 8.02
N LYS A 31 -0.12 27.87 7.07
CA LYS A 31 -0.12 26.46 6.67
C LYS A 31 0.43 26.31 5.25
N ILE A 32 0.83 25.12 4.91
CA ILE A 32 1.11 24.70 3.54
C ILE A 32 0.02 23.72 3.13
N LEU A 33 -0.62 23.99 2.00
CA LEU A 33 -1.57 23.11 1.34
C LEU A 33 -0.89 22.50 0.11
N ILE A 34 -0.80 21.19 0.05
CA ILE A 34 -0.33 20.41 -1.10
C ILE A 34 -1.56 19.82 -1.78
N PRO A 35 -2.02 20.37 -2.93
CA PRO A 35 -3.19 19.83 -3.63
C PRO A 35 -2.86 18.47 -4.22
N MET A 36 -3.88 17.62 -4.38
CA MET A 36 -3.77 16.30 -4.98
C MET A 36 -4.78 16.13 -6.15
N ASP A 37 -5.35 17.23 -6.63
CA ASP A 37 -6.12 17.33 -7.86
C ASP A 37 -5.20 17.56 -9.08
N LEU A 38 -5.77 17.85 -10.24
CA LEU A 38 -5.03 18.09 -11.49
C LEU A 38 -4.11 19.31 -11.45
N SER A 39 -4.15 20.15 -10.42
CA SER A 39 -3.19 21.24 -10.21
C SER A 39 -1.84 20.76 -9.66
N GLN A 40 -1.74 19.52 -9.19
CA GLN A 40 -0.49 18.93 -8.74
C GLN A 40 0.40 18.57 -9.95
N THR A 41 1.68 18.94 -9.85
CA THR A 41 2.69 18.63 -10.87
C THR A 41 3.24 17.23 -10.76
N ASP A 42 3.28 16.68 -9.54
CA ASP A 42 3.81 15.35 -9.25
C ASP A 42 3.11 14.75 -8.01
N HIS A 43 2.06 13.97 -8.26
CA HIS A 43 1.30 13.33 -7.19
C HIS A 43 2.15 12.34 -6.38
N LEU A 44 3.00 11.55 -7.04
CA LEU A 44 3.78 10.52 -6.37
C LEU A 44 4.80 11.14 -5.41
N LYS A 45 5.49 12.21 -5.83
CA LYS A 45 6.41 12.94 -4.93
C LYS A 45 5.70 13.71 -3.83
N ALA A 46 4.43 14.09 -4.02
CA ALA A 46 3.65 14.72 -2.95
C ALA A 46 3.44 13.77 -1.75
N TYR A 47 3.24 12.46 -1.98
CA TYR A 47 3.27 11.45 -0.91
C TYR A 47 4.65 11.36 -0.23
N GLY A 48 5.71 11.48 -1.02
CA GLY A 48 7.07 11.53 -0.49
C GLY A 48 7.31 12.75 0.42
N ILE A 49 6.76 13.93 0.08
CA ILE A 49 6.80 15.11 0.97
C ILE A 49 6.01 14.83 2.25
N ALA A 50 4.82 14.24 2.16
CA ALA A 50 4.03 13.88 3.33
C ALA A 50 4.80 12.91 4.25
N TYR A 51 5.34 11.83 3.69
CA TYR A 51 6.16 10.88 4.45
C TYR A 51 7.38 11.55 5.08
N TRP A 52 8.11 12.37 4.31
CA TRP A 52 9.29 13.09 4.79
C TRP A 52 8.95 14.04 5.94
N ALA A 53 7.84 14.79 5.86
CA ALA A 53 7.41 15.68 6.93
C ALA A 53 7.13 14.88 8.23
N LEU A 54 6.46 13.73 8.12
CA LEU A 54 6.25 12.82 9.27
C LEU A 54 7.57 12.33 9.88
N THR A 55 8.63 12.13 9.09
CA THR A 55 9.97 11.78 9.63
C THR A 55 10.65 12.92 10.39
N LYS A 56 10.10 14.13 10.29
CA LYS A 56 10.55 15.34 11.01
C LYS A 56 9.61 15.73 12.15
N ASP A 57 8.73 14.79 12.56
CA ASP A 57 7.70 15.02 13.57
C ASP A 57 6.73 16.18 13.22
N ILE A 58 6.55 16.44 11.92
CA ILE A 58 5.56 17.39 11.40
C ILE A 58 4.28 16.62 11.10
N GLU A 59 3.25 16.82 11.91
CA GLU A 59 1.94 16.21 11.71
C GLU A 59 1.24 16.78 10.47
N ILE A 60 0.43 15.95 9.83
CA ILE A 60 -0.24 16.28 8.58
C ILE A 60 -1.75 16.03 8.73
N ASP A 61 -2.54 16.94 8.23
CA ASP A 61 -3.96 16.73 7.99
C ASP A 61 -4.17 16.29 6.55
N TRP A 62 -4.58 15.04 6.37
CA TRP A 62 -4.99 14.51 5.08
C TRP A 62 -6.45 14.84 4.86
N LEU A 63 -6.72 15.76 3.94
CA LEU A 63 -8.05 16.27 3.63
C LEU A 63 -8.70 15.38 2.58
N LEU A 64 -9.38 14.32 3.01
CA LEU A 64 -10.00 13.35 2.11
C LEU A 64 -11.06 14.02 1.25
N ASN A 65 -11.01 13.77 -0.05
CA ASN A 65 -11.90 14.33 -1.07
C ASN A 65 -11.82 15.86 -1.25
N TYR A 66 -11.05 16.59 -0.46
CA TYR A 66 -10.76 18.00 -0.72
C TYR A 66 -9.55 18.11 -1.66
N LYS A 67 -9.71 18.78 -2.80
CA LYS A 67 -8.67 18.91 -3.84
C LYS A 67 -7.94 17.57 -4.15
N GLY A 68 -8.70 16.50 -4.33
CA GLY A 68 -8.16 15.18 -4.65
C GLY A 68 -7.49 14.45 -3.50
N GLY A 69 -7.79 14.80 -2.24
CA GLY A 69 -7.15 14.25 -1.05
C GLY A 69 -5.87 15.01 -0.67
N ALA A 70 -5.97 16.33 -0.55
CA ALA A 70 -4.85 17.23 -0.28
C ALA A 70 -4.21 16.99 1.09
N PHE A 71 -2.91 17.29 1.19
CA PHE A 71 -2.20 17.32 2.48
C PHE A 71 -2.09 18.76 2.97
N MET A 72 -2.34 18.98 4.27
CA MET A 72 -2.18 20.27 4.91
C MET A 72 -1.34 20.11 6.18
N MET A 73 -0.35 20.99 6.38
CA MET A 73 0.56 20.97 7.52
C MET A 73 1.01 22.36 7.90
N ASP A 74 1.71 22.50 9.00
CA ASP A 74 2.26 23.78 9.43
C ASP A 74 3.24 24.36 8.41
N GLY A 75 3.18 25.70 8.25
CA GLY A 75 3.90 26.44 7.22
C GLY A 75 5.39 26.65 7.51
N TYR A 76 6.10 25.57 7.79
CA TYR A 76 7.55 25.63 7.96
C TYR A 76 8.28 25.88 6.63
N GLU A 77 9.23 26.82 6.59
CA GLU A 77 10.01 27.09 5.38
C GLU A 77 10.78 25.85 4.88
N VAL A 78 11.16 24.95 5.78
CA VAL A 78 11.83 23.70 5.41
C VAL A 78 10.91 22.79 4.56
N VAL A 79 9.61 22.79 4.80
CA VAL A 79 8.63 22.04 3.99
C VAL A 79 8.47 22.69 2.62
N ALA A 80 8.35 24.03 2.59
CA ALA A 80 8.25 24.76 1.34
C ALA A 80 9.53 24.59 0.47
N ALA A 81 10.69 24.57 1.09
CA ALA A 81 11.96 24.33 0.41
C ALA A 81 12.00 22.89 -0.18
N GLU A 82 11.58 21.89 0.59
CA GLU A 82 11.54 20.50 0.14
C GLU A 82 10.54 20.29 -1.02
N CYS A 83 9.37 20.93 -0.97
CA CYS A 83 8.43 20.92 -2.10
C CYS A 83 9.06 21.50 -3.37
N ARG A 84 9.81 22.62 -3.27
CA ARG A 84 10.50 23.23 -4.43
C ARG A 84 11.58 22.30 -4.98
N ILE A 85 12.38 21.69 -4.09
CA ILE A 85 13.45 20.74 -4.47
C ILE A 85 12.90 19.55 -5.25
N ARG A 86 11.78 18.95 -4.78
CA ARG A 86 11.16 17.79 -5.42
C ARG A 86 10.20 18.13 -6.55
N GLY A 87 9.94 19.43 -6.82
CA GLY A 87 9.03 19.86 -7.88
C GLY A 87 7.55 19.61 -7.57
N VAL A 88 7.18 19.60 -6.29
CA VAL A 88 5.81 19.39 -5.80
C VAL A 88 5.10 20.74 -5.70
N ALA A 89 3.92 20.87 -6.33
CA ALA A 89 3.11 22.07 -6.22
C ALA A 89 2.53 22.21 -4.79
N PHE A 90 2.60 23.43 -4.25
CA PHE A 90 2.04 23.75 -2.94
C PHE A 90 1.58 25.22 -2.88
N THR A 91 0.71 25.53 -1.94
CA THR A 91 0.21 26.88 -1.69
C THR A 91 0.39 27.23 -0.21
N PRO A 92 1.16 28.28 0.12
CA PRO A 92 1.11 28.87 1.45
C PRO A 92 -0.25 29.49 1.68
N ILE A 93 -0.88 29.17 2.82
CA ILE A 93 -2.19 29.71 3.19
C ILE A 93 -2.12 30.31 4.59
N SER A 94 -2.96 31.34 4.83
CA SER A 94 -3.12 31.94 6.15
C SER A 94 -3.90 31.03 7.10
N GLY A 95 -3.80 31.28 8.40
CA GLY A 95 -4.61 30.56 9.37
C GLY A 95 -6.12 30.75 9.19
N SER A 96 -6.55 31.89 8.66
CA SER A 96 -7.97 32.13 8.33
C SER A 96 -8.44 31.32 7.14
N GLU A 97 -7.62 31.18 6.09
CA GLU A 97 -7.91 30.30 4.96
C GLU A 97 -7.92 28.83 5.39
N ALA A 98 -6.97 28.40 6.21
CA ALA A 98 -6.96 27.06 6.79
C ALA A 98 -8.24 26.78 7.60
N ALA A 99 -8.67 27.72 8.45
CA ALA A 99 -9.91 27.59 9.21
C ALA A 99 -11.15 27.47 8.29
N ALA A 100 -11.20 28.24 7.20
CA ALA A 100 -12.26 28.13 6.22
C ALA A 100 -12.27 26.75 5.53
N ILE A 101 -11.10 26.20 5.16
CA ILE A 101 -10.96 24.86 4.60
C ILE A 101 -11.46 23.79 5.57
N TYR A 102 -11.05 23.85 6.85
CA TYR A 102 -11.52 22.90 7.87
C TYR A 102 -13.04 22.98 8.05
N SER A 103 -13.59 24.21 8.09
CA SER A 103 -15.03 24.40 8.18
C SER A 103 -15.79 23.81 7.00
N ASP A 104 -15.26 23.92 5.79
CA ASP A 104 -15.86 23.34 4.60
C ASP A 104 -15.75 21.80 4.62
N VAL A 105 -14.56 21.24 4.88
CA VAL A 105 -14.31 19.79 4.92
C VAL A 105 -15.15 19.08 5.98
N GLN A 106 -15.36 19.70 7.13
CA GLN A 106 -16.09 19.12 8.26
C GLN A 106 -17.62 19.27 8.16
N ARG A 107 -18.16 19.92 7.13
CA ARG A 107 -19.61 20.02 6.95
C ARG A 107 -20.26 18.65 6.80
N ASP A 108 -21.43 18.47 7.39
CA ASP A 108 -22.17 17.19 7.35
C ASP A 108 -22.72 16.84 5.97
N ASP A 109 -22.94 17.85 5.12
CA ASP A 109 -23.56 17.69 3.80
C ASP A 109 -22.59 17.38 2.65
N ASN A 110 -21.29 17.19 2.95
CA ASN A 110 -20.30 16.79 1.96
C ASN A 110 -19.64 15.44 2.29
N ASN A 111 -19.02 14.82 1.30
CA ASN A 111 -18.26 13.58 1.45
C ASN A 111 -16.76 13.88 1.61
N MET A 112 -16.41 14.69 2.60
CA MET A 112 -15.03 15.05 2.94
C MET A 112 -14.76 14.77 4.41
N ASP A 113 -13.51 14.53 4.78
CA ASP A 113 -13.08 14.39 6.18
C ASP A 113 -11.60 14.75 6.35
N VAL A 114 -11.19 14.97 7.59
CA VAL A 114 -9.80 15.21 7.97
C VAL A 114 -9.25 13.99 8.70
N ILE A 115 -8.21 13.38 8.15
CA ILE A 115 -7.47 12.31 8.80
C ILE A 115 -6.11 12.83 9.23
N ARG A 116 -5.85 12.83 10.54
CA ARG A 116 -4.54 13.19 11.08
C ARG A 116 -3.54 12.07 10.85
N LEU A 117 -2.39 12.41 10.24
CA LEU A 117 -1.21 11.55 10.17
C LEU A 117 -0.21 12.02 11.24
N GLU A 118 0.21 11.10 12.12
CA GLU A 118 0.97 11.47 13.32
C GLU A 118 2.45 11.03 13.24
N LYS A 119 2.76 9.93 12.54
CA LYS A 119 4.11 9.35 12.52
C LYS A 119 4.39 8.66 11.19
N ALA A 120 5.62 8.82 10.68
CA ALA A 120 6.07 8.07 9.52
C ALA A 120 6.11 6.56 9.84
N PRO A 121 5.44 5.71 9.04
CA PRO A 121 5.52 4.27 9.23
C PRO A 121 6.92 3.76 8.87
N LYS A 122 7.40 2.76 9.60
CA LYS A 122 8.58 1.99 9.24
C LYS A 122 8.18 0.94 8.20
N VAL A 123 8.80 1.01 7.03
CA VAL A 123 8.47 0.20 5.85
C VAL A 123 9.48 -0.92 5.67
N ALA A 124 8.99 -2.14 5.52
CA ALA A 124 9.77 -3.30 5.10
C ALA A 124 9.27 -3.85 3.77
N VAL A 125 10.20 -4.35 2.96
CA VAL A 125 9.92 -5.07 1.71
C VAL A 125 10.52 -6.46 1.84
N TYR A 126 9.70 -7.48 1.66
CA TYR A 126 10.16 -8.87 1.65
C TYR A 126 10.64 -9.23 0.26
N VAL A 127 11.93 -9.50 0.10
CA VAL A 127 12.57 -9.74 -1.18
C VAL A 127 13.76 -10.70 -1.02
N PRO A 128 13.93 -11.69 -1.92
CA PRO A 128 15.07 -12.59 -1.88
C PRO A 128 16.39 -11.83 -2.14
N PRO A 129 17.50 -12.32 -1.59
CA PRO A 129 18.81 -11.80 -1.96
C PRO A 129 19.14 -12.19 -3.40
N GLY A 130 19.87 -11.32 -4.10
CA GLY A 130 20.35 -11.57 -5.45
C GLY A 130 19.58 -10.85 -6.55
N PHE A 131 19.86 -11.21 -7.78
CA PHE A 131 19.24 -10.61 -8.96
C PHE A 131 17.84 -11.21 -9.20
N GLN A 132 16.88 -10.33 -9.48
CA GLN A 132 15.56 -10.68 -9.97
C GLN A 132 15.45 -10.20 -11.42
N PRO A 133 14.91 -11.01 -12.36
CA PRO A 133 14.75 -10.60 -13.75
C PRO A 133 13.49 -9.75 -14.01
N TRP A 134 12.96 -9.15 -12.99
CA TRP A 134 11.80 -8.25 -12.98
C TRP A 134 12.00 -7.18 -11.91
N ASP A 135 11.28 -6.09 -12.03
CA ASP A 135 11.21 -5.03 -11.04
C ASP A 135 10.04 -5.24 -10.05
N ASP A 136 9.93 -4.36 -9.10
CA ASP A 136 8.87 -4.33 -8.11
C ASP A 136 8.24 -2.93 -8.11
N ALA A 137 6.99 -2.84 -8.55
CA ALA A 137 6.26 -1.58 -8.65
C ALA A 137 6.21 -0.79 -7.34
N VAL A 138 6.19 -1.49 -6.19
CA VAL A 138 6.17 -0.82 -4.89
C VAL A 138 7.53 -0.23 -4.56
N THR A 139 8.62 -0.96 -4.79
CA THR A 139 9.97 -0.41 -4.58
C THR A 139 10.25 0.75 -5.54
N LEU A 140 9.78 0.68 -6.79
CA LEU A 140 9.85 1.82 -7.72
C LEU A 140 9.10 3.04 -7.17
N ALA A 141 7.89 2.85 -6.63
CA ALA A 141 7.11 3.93 -6.01
C ALA A 141 7.82 4.53 -4.79
N LEU A 142 8.38 3.67 -3.91
CA LEU A 142 9.11 4.09 -2.72
C LEU A 142 10.37 4.89 -3.09
N GLU A 143 11.15 4.42 -4.06
CA GLU A 143 12.36 5.08 -4.53
C GLU A 143 12.05 6.42 -5.22
N TYR A 144 11.04 6.44 -6.10
CA TYR A 144 10.63 7.68 -6.77
C TYR A 144 10.11 8.74 -5.79
N ALA A 145 9.30 8.33 -4.82
CA ALA A 145 8.78 9.20 -3.76
C ALA A 145 9.82 9.50 -2.66
N GLU A 146 11.02 8.91 -2.72
CA GLU A 146 12.08 9.03 -1.72
C GLU A 146 11.64 8.59 -0.31
N ILE A 147 10.86 7.52 -0.24
CA ILE A 147 10.42 6.87 1.00
C ILE A 147 11.38 5.75 1.35
N LYS A 148 11.95 5.80 2.54
CA LYS A 148 12.92 4.79 3.02
C LYS A 148 12.24 3.49 3.38
N TYR A 149 12.88 2.38 3.03
CA TYR A 149 12.46 1.03 3.39
C TYR A 149 13.65 0.12 3.65
N ASP A 150 13.43 -0.96 4.37
CA ASP A 150 14.40 -2.00 4.63
C ASP A 150 13.99 -3.29 3.92
N LYS A 151 15.00 -4.05 3.43
CA LYS A 151 14.79 -5.36 2.80
C LYS A 151 14.89 -6.45 3.84
N LEU A 152 13.90 -7.33 3.89
CA LEU A 152 13.86 -8.51 4.74
C LEU A 152 13.73 -9.77 3.89
N TRP A 153 14.16 -10.90 4.41
CA TRP A 153 13.99 -12.20 3.80
C TRP A 153 13.60 -13.25 4.85
N ASP A 154 13.59 -14.51 4.49
CA ASP A 154 13.15 -15.62 5.33
C ASP A 154 13.80 -15.63 6.72
N THR A 155 15.11 -15.41 6.79
CA THR A 155 15.86 -15.38 8.07
C THR A 155 15.35 -14.28 8.99
N GLU A 156 15.20 -13.06 8.49
CA GLU A 156 14.74 -11.89 9.28
C GLU A 156 13.30 -12.10 9.76
N VAL A 157 12.43 -12.64 8.90
CA VAL A 157 11.03 -12.92 9.26
C VAL A 157 10.93 -13.97 10.36
N LEU A 158 11.67 -15.09 10.23
CA LEU A 158 11.69 -16.13 11.23
C LEU A 158 12.33 -15.71 12.57
N GLN A 159 13.17 -14.67 12.56
CA GLN A 159 13.76 -14.03 13.74
C GLN A 159 12.88 -12.95 14.36
N ASP A 160 11.62 -12.86 13.96
CA ASP A 160 10.64 -11.89 14.47
C ASP A 160 10.99 -10.41 14.22
N LYS A 161 11.91 -10.09 13.25
CA LYS A 161 12.29 -8.71 12.94
C LYS A 161 11.15 -7.90 12.32
N LEU A 162 10.09 -8.54 11.82
CA LEU A 162 8.89 -7.83 11.37
C LEU A 162 8.25 -6.97 12.46
N ASN A 163 8.43 -7.31 13.74
CA ASN A 163 7.88 -6.54 14.85
C ASN A 163 8.47 -5.12 14.98
N ASP A 164 9.58 -4.84 14.30
CA ASP A 164 10.20 -3.52 14.25
C ASP A 164 9.59 -2.60 13.19
N TYR A 165 8.66 -3.11 12.36
CA TYR A 165 8.08 -2.40 11.22
C TYR A 165 6.56 -2.26 11.37
N ASP A 166 6.03 -1.17 10.79
CA ASP A 166 4.61 -0.88 10.77
C ASP A 166 3.93 -1.44 9.52
N TRP A 167 4.67 -1.58 8.42
CA TRP A 167 4.17 -1.94 7.10
C TRP A 167 5.11 -2.92 6.38
N LEU A 168 4.54 -3.98 5.79
CA LEU A 168 5.25 -5.00 5.04
C LEU A 168 4.69 -5.11 3.62
N HIS A 169 5.58 -5.18 2.64
CA HIS A 169 5.25 -5.47 1.24
C HIS A 169 5.71 -6.86 0.81
N LEU A 170 4.83 -7.55 0.05
CA LEU A 170 5.11 -8.78 -0.68
C LEU A 170 4.67 -8.57 -2.14
N HIS A 171 5.46 -9.03 -3.12
CA HIS A 171 5.12 -8.85 -4.54
C HIS A 171 5.14 -10.16 -5.34
N HIS A 172 6.32 -10.63 -5.71
CA HIS A 172 6.49 -11.79 -6.61
C HIS A 172 6.70 -13.11 -5.89
N GLU A 173 6.71 -13.10 -4.59
CA GLU A 173 7.10 -14.27 -3.82
C GLU A 173 6.05 -15.35 -3.92
N ASP A 174 6.55 -16.55 -4.21
CA ASP A 174 5.78 -17.77 -4.14
C ASP A 174 5.93 -18.41 -2.76
N PHE A 175 4.87 -18.33 -1.97
CA PHE A 175 4.81 -18.95 -0.64
C PHE A 175 4.45 -20.44 -0.69
N THR A 176 4.20 -20.99 -1.87
CA THR A 176 3.86 -22.41 -2.03
C THR A 176 5.09 -23.31 -2.14
N GLY A 177 6.25 -22.75 -2.52
CA GLY A 177 7.48 -23.49 -2.77
C GLY A 177 7.58 -24.07 -4.17
N GLN A 178 6.79 -23.57 -5.13
CA GLN A 178 6.80 -24.02 -6.52
C GLN A 178 7.62 -23.08 -7.43
N TYR A 179 8.45 -22.21 -6.85
CA TYR A 179 9.37 -21.28 -7.53
C TYR A 179 8.70 -20.43 -8.61
N GLY A 180 7.53 -19.88 -8.30
CA GLY A 180 6.78 -19.00 -9.19
C GLY A 180 6.09 -19.74 -10.34
N LYS A 181 6.07 -21.08 -10.32
CA LYS A 181 5.56 -21.89 -11.44
C LYS A 181 6.25 -21.61 -12.80
N PHE A 182 7.48 -21.10 -12.74
CA PHE A 182 8.27 -20.78 -13.93
C PHE A 182 8.89 -21.98 -14.63
N TYR A 183 8.77 -23.19 -14.06
CA TYR A 183 9.42 -24.40 -14.58
C TYR A 183 9.15 -24.64 -16.06
N ALA A 184 7.90 -24.55 -16.51
CA ALA A 184 7.54 -24.84 -17.89
C ALA A 184 8.26 -23.97 -18.92
N SER A 185 8.53 -22.70 -18.61
CA SER A 185 9.12 -21.73 -19.53
C SER A 185 10.59 -21.43 -19.26
N PHE A 186 11.05 -21.60 -18.01
CA PHE A 186 12.35 -21.08 -17.56
C PHE A 186 13.23 -22.10 -16.83
N ALA A 187 12.91 -23.42 -16.86
CA ALA A 187 13.68 -24.45 -16.15
C ALA A 187 15.20 -24.46 -16.46
N GLN A 188 15.62 -23.92 -17.61
CA GLN A 188 17.02 -23.84 -18.03
C GLN A 188 17.59 -22.41 -17.89
N ALA A 189 16.80 -21.44 -17.48
CA ALA A 189 17.25 -20.06 -17.29
C ALA A 189 18.17 -19.97 -16.06
N SER A 190 19.29 -19.26 -16.19
CA SER A 190 20.26 -19.12 -15.10
C SER A 190 19.66 -18.51 -13.83
N TRP A 191 18.84 -17.49 -13.98
CA TRP A 191 18.15 -16.85 -12.85
C TRP A 191 17.19 -17.80 -12.11
N TYR A 192 16.50 -18.69 -12.85
CA TYR A 192 15.57 -19.66 -12.24
C TYR A 192 16.32 -20.73 -11.44
N ILE A 193 17.42 -21.26 -12.01
CA ILE A 193 18.30 -22.20 -11.33
C ILE A 193 18.92 -21.56 -10.07
N GLU A 194 19.37 -20.32 -10.18
CA GLU A 194 19.94 -19.57 -9.06
C GLU A 194 18.89 -19.33 -7.95
N GLN A 195 17.65 -19.02 -8.32
CA GLN A 195 16.53 -18.88 -7.40
C GLN A 195 16.29 -20.19 -6.62
N GLN A 196 16.21 -21.33 -7.32
CA GLN A 196 16.06 -22.64 -6.67
C GLN A 196 17.18 -22.91 -5.68
N VAL A 197 18.43 -22.81 -6.16
CA VAL A 197 19.63 -23.07 -5.33
C VAL A 197 19.68 -22.15 -4.11
N THR A 198 19.31 -20.88 -4.27
CA THR A 198 19.32 -19.90 -3.17
C THR A 198 18.27 -20.25 -2.12
N GLN A 199 17.05 -20.56 -2.54
CA GLN A 199 15.95 -20.91 -1.61
C GLN A 199 16.20 -22.25 -0.92
N GLU A 200 16.73 -23.26 -1.62
CA GLU A 200 17.10 -24.55 -1.02
C GLU A 200 18.22 -24.40 0.02
N LYS A 201 19.24 -23.58 -0.27
CA LYS A 201 20.30 -23.26 0.70
C LYS A 201 19.76 -22.56 1.94
N GLU A 202 18.85 -21.62 1.76
CA GLU A 202 18.25 -20.91 2.88
C GLU A 202 17.36 -21.84 3.72
N ALA A 203 16.53 -22.68 3.08
CA ALA A 203 15.74 -23.69 3.77
C ALA A 203 16.62 -24.61 4.63
N LYS A 204 17.68 -25.16 4.05
CA LYS A 204 18.63 -26.02 4.76
C LYS A 204 19.34 -25.30 5.91
N LYS A 205 19.78 -24.06 5.70
CA LYS A 205 20.42 -23.20 6.72
C LYS A 205 19.50 -22.99 7.92
N LEU A 206 18.20 -22.82 7.68
CA LEU A 206 17.17 -22.58 8.68
C LEU A 206 16.57 -23.88 9.27
N GLY A 207 17.08 -25.05 8.87
CA GLY A 207 16.71 -26.37 9.40
C GLY A 207 15.47 -27.00 8.77
N PHE A 208 15.00 -26.48 7.64
CA PHE A 208 13.89 -27.05 6.87
C PHE A 208 14.40 -28.06 5.82
N LYS A 209 13.62 -29.09 5.56
CA LYS A 209 13.94 -30.10 4.56
C LYS A 209 13.55 -29.65 3.16
N LYS A 210 12.48 -28.85 3.03
CA LYS A 210 11.90 -28.37 1.78
C LYS A 210 11.70 -26.87 1.84
N VAL A 211 11.76 -26.25 0.66
CA VAL A 211 11.43 -24.81 0.49
C VAL A 211 9.97 -24.56 0.85
N SER A 212 9.04 -25.45 0.47
CA SER A 212 7.62 -25.34 0.85
C SER A 212 7.38 -25.32 2.36
N GLU A 213 8.14 -26.10 3.15
CA GLU A 213 8.06 -26.07 4.62
C GLU A 213 8.56 -24.74 5.19
N LEU A 214 9.67 -24.20 4.65
CA LEU A 214 10.19 -22.89 5.03
C LEU A 214 9.16 -21.79 4.71
N LYS A 215 8.62 -21.75 3.49
CA LYS A 215 7.66 -20.73 3.07
C LYS A 215 6.37 -20.75 3.89
N LYS A 216 5.85 -21.92 4.24
CA LYS A 216 4.73 -22.06 5.19
C LYS A 216 5.05 -21.49 6.57
N ALA A 217 6.27 -21.70 7.07
CA ALA A 217 6.70 -21.15 8.36
C ALA A 217 6.79 -19.61 8.28
N VAL A 218 7.33 -19.07 7.19
CA VAL A 218 7.39 -17.64 6.92
C VAL A 218 5.99 -17.04 6.82
N ALA A 219 5.08 -17.67 6.07
CA ALA A 219 3.70 -17.21 5.92
C ALA A 219 2.98 -17.13 7.29
N ARG A 220 3.19 -18.12 8.18
CA ARG A 220 2.65 -18.07 9.56
C ARG A 220 3.20 -16.88 10.33
N LYS A 221 4.53 -16.64 10.29
CA LYS A 221 5.15 -15.50 10.97
C LYS A 221 4.61 -14.16 10.48
N ILE A 222 4.42 -14.01 9.18
CA ILE A 222 3.78 -12.82 8.60
C ILE A 222 2.34 -12.69 9.11
N LYS A 223 1.58 -13.81 9.19
CA LYS A 223 0.23 -13.79 9.73
C LYS A 223 0.20 -13.37 11.22
N ASP A 224 1.15 -13.85 12.03
CA ASP A 224 1.30 -13.46 13.43
C ASP A 224 1.63 -11.96 13.56
N TYR A 225 2.49 -11.43 12.68
CA TYR A 225 2.80 -10.01 12.59
C TYR A 225 1.53 -9.18 12.31
N ILE A 226 0.71 -9.59 11.31
CA ILE A 226 -0.57 -8.91 11.02
C ILE A 226 -1.48 -8.99 12.26
N GLY A 227 -1.65 -10.18 12.84
CA GLY A 227 -2.47 -10.39 14.03
C GLY A 227 -2.05 -9.52 15.21
N SER A 228 -0.78 -9.15 15.29
CA SER A 228 -0.20 -8.29 16.32
C SER A 228 -0.34 -6.80 16.07
N GLY A 229 -0.83 -6.39 14.89
CA GLY A 229 -1.08 -4.99 14.55
C GLY A 229 -0.31 -4.48 13.33
N GLY A 230 0.42 -5.35 12.63
CA GLY A 230 1.13 -5.02 11.40
C GLY A 230 0.20 -4.80 10.21
N PHE A 231 0.70 -4.10 9.20
CA PHE A 231 -0.02 -3.82 7.95
C PHE A 231 0.67 -4.55 6.81
N LEU A 232 -0.06 -5.48 6.16
CA LEU A 232 0.42 -6.18 4.98
C LEU A 232 -0.15 -5.55 3.71
N PHE A 233 0.71 -5.30 2.73
CA PHE A 233 0.33 -4.96 1.36
C PHE A 233 0.96 -5.96 0.41
N SER A 234 0.14 -6.68 -0.36
CA SER A 234 0.61 -7.68 -1.33
C SER A 234 0.11 -7.38 -2.73
N MET A 235 0.97 -7.64 -3.71
CA MET A 235 0.65 -7.55 -5.14
C MET A 235 1.01 -8.87 -5.84
N CYS A 236 0.55 -9.01 -7.07
CA CYS A 236 0.91 -10.10 -7.97
C CYS A 236 0.75 -11.49 -7.31
N SER A 237 1.67 -12.42 -7.57
CA SER A 237 1.62 -13.81 -7.06
C SER A 237 1.71 -13.92 -5.54
N ALA A 238 2.22 -12.91 -4.83
CA ALA A 238 2.24 -12.94 -3.38
C ALA A 238 0.85 -12.78 -2.73
N THR A 239 -0.20 -12.51 -3.50
CA THR A 239 -1.57 -12.39 -2.98
C THR A 239 -2.21 -13.76 -2.75
N ASP A 240 -2.33 -14.58 -3.80
CA ASP A 240 -2.97 -15.89 -3.72
C ASP A 240 -2.03 -16.96 -3.17
N THR A 241 -0.73 -16.96 -3.55
CA THR A 241 0.22 -17.96 -3.02
C THR A 241 0.38 -17.89 -1.52
N TYR A 242 0.27 -16.70 -0.93
CA TYR A 242 0.28 -16.52 0.52
C TYR A 242 -0.89 -17.24 1.19
N ASP A 243 -2.11 -17.03 0.72
CA ASP A 243 -3.30 -17.70 1.24
C ASP A 243 -3.30 -19.21 0.95
N ILE A 244 -2.79 -19.63 -0.23
CA ILE A 244 -2.61 -21.05 -0.55
C ILE A 244 -1.63 -21.70 0.44
N ALA A 245 -0.52 -21.06 0.75
CA ALA A 245 0.45 -21.58 1.72
C ALA A 245 -0.16 -21.74 3.13
N LEU A 246 -0.98 -20.78 3.56
CA LEU A 246 -1.70 -20.85 4.83
C LEU A 246 -2.74 -21.98 4.84
N ALA A 247 -3.51 -22.15 3.77
CA ALA A 247 -4.48 -23.24 3.65
C ALA A 247 -3.82 -24.62 3.62
N ALA A 248 -2.65 -24.71 2.94
CA ALA A 248 -1.88 -25.94 2.78
C ALA A 248 -0.91 -26.21 3.95
N GLU A 249 -1.08 -25.58 5.10
CA GLU A 249 -0.16 -25.70 6.24
C GLU A 249 0.17 -27.15 6.58
N ASN A 250 -0.82 -28.04 6.55
CA ASN A 250 -0.71 -29.43 6.99
C ASN A 250 -0.74 -30.44 5.83
N THR A 251 -0.50 -30.00 4.60
CA THR A 251 -0.46 -30.88 3.43
C THR A 251 0.63 -30.45 2.46
N ASP A 252 1.14 -31.41 1.70
CA ASP A 252 2.10 -31.15 0.61
C ASP A 252 1.36 -30.95 -0.71
N ILE A 253 1.60 -29.80 -1.35
CA ILE A 253 0.99 -29.45 -2.64
C ILE A 253 2.01 -29.38 -3.77
N CYS A 254 3.33 -29.51 -3.46
CA CYS A 254 4.39 -29.42 -4.45
C CYS A 254 4.52 -30.71 -5.24
N ASP A 255 4.73 -30.57 -6.57
CA ASP A 255 5.02 -31.71 -7.43
C ASP A 255 6.51 -32.09 -7.36
N VAL A 256 6.82 -33.33 -7.71
CA VAL A 256 8.15 -33.93 -7.67
C VAL A 256 9.25 -33.08 -8.35
N MET A 257 8.91 -32.28 -9.34
CA MET A 257 9.86 -31.42 -10.02
C MET A 257 10.31 -30.21 -9.21
N TYR A 258 9.60 -29.87 -8.14
CA TYR A 258 9.94 -28.75 -7.28
C TYR A 258 10.74 -29.17 -6.04
N ASP A 259 10.42 -30.31 -5.43
CA ASP A 259 11.01 -30.70 -4.15
C ASP A 259 11.45 -32.17 -4.06
N GLY A 260 11.29 -32.94 -5.14
CA GLY A 260 11.84 -34.31 -5.29
C GLY A 260 10.93 -35.44 -4.81
N ASP A 261 9.75 -35.16 -4.23
CA ASP A 261 8.76 -36.16 -3.91
C ASP A 261 7.34 -35.76 -4.40
N PRO A 262 6.41 -36.71 -4.52
CA PRO A 262 5.08 -36.42 -5.03
C PRO A 262 4.24 -35.68 -3.97
N PRO A 263 3.33 -34.79 -4.40
CA PRO A 263 2.42 -34.11 -3.49
C PRO A 263 1.43 -35.10 -2.86
N ASP A 264 0.83 -34.67 -1.73
CA ASP A 264 -0.25 -35.43 -1.10
C ASP A 264 -1.40 -35.63 -2.13
N PRO A 265 -1.80 -36.87 -2.43
CA PRO A 265 -2.88 -37.14 -3.36
C PRO A 265 -4.21 -36.52 -2.92
N ASN A 266 -4.41 -36.31 -1.62
CA ASN A 266 -5.62 -35.72 -1.02
C ASN A 266 -5.43 -34.24 -0.66
N ALA A 267 -4.40 -33.57 -1.18
CA ALA A 267 -4.06 -32.19 -0.80
C ALA A 267 -5.28 -31.24 -0.86
N GLN A 268 -6.07 -31.27 -1.92
CA GLN A 268 -7.28 -30.45 -2.05
C GLN A 268 -8.25 -30.62 -0.86
N ALA A 269 -8.51 -31.84 -0.46
CA ALA A 269 -9.42 -32.13 0.65
C ALA A 269 -8.86 -31.77 2.03
N ARG A 270 -7.55 -31.51 2.11
CA ARG A 270 -6.83 -31.17 3.35
C ARG A 270 -6.57 -29.69 3.52
N LEU A 271 -6.98 -28.85 2.57
CA LEU A 271 -6.88 -27.40 2.71
C LEU A 271 -7.75 -26.91 3.86
N ASP A 272 -7.17 -26.08 4.70
CA ASP A 272 -7.87 -25.46 5.83
C ASP A 272 -8.10 -23.97 5.53
N PHE A 273 -9.24 -23.64 4.95
CA PHE A 273 -9.61 -22.27 4.61
C PHE A 273 -9.84 -21.36 5.84
N SER A 274 -9.94 -21.91 7.04
CA SER A 274 -9.97 -21.10 8.27
C SER A 274 -8.65 -20.39 8.54
N LYS A 275 -7.58 -20.86 7.92
CA LYS A 275 -6.23 -20.29 8.04
C LYS A 275 -5.98 -19.12 7.11
N THR A 276 -6.67 -19.02 5.98
CA THR A 276 -6.46 -17.98 4.97
C THR A 276 -6.93 -16.59 5.43
N LEU A 277 -6.39 -15.55 4.83
CA LEU A 277 -6.81 -14.17 5.08
C LEU A 277 -8.01 -13.78 4.22
N ALA A 278 -7.88 -13.90 2.89
CA ALA A 278 -8.82 -13.34 1.92
C ALA A 278 -9.70 -14.36 1.21
N PHE A 279 -9.20 -15.57 0.94
CA PHE A 279 -9.85 -16.51 0.04
C PHE A 279 -10.29 -17.78 0.72
N GLU A 280 -11.38 -18.38 0.22
CA GLU A 280 -11.92 -19.65 0.67
C GLU A 280 -12.51 -20.46 -0.49
N HIS A 281 -12.56 -21.79 -0.32
CA HIS A 281 -13.17 -22.73 -1.28
C HIS A 281 -12.51 -22.78 -2.67
N PHE A 282 -11.28 -22.30 -2.80
CA PHE A 282 -10.53 -22.36 -4.05
C PHE A 282 -10.04 -23.80 -4.35
N THR A 283 -9.84 -24.05 -5.64
CA THR A 283 -9.30 -25.30 -6.17
C THR A 283 -7.86 -25.10 -6.61
N LEU A 284 -6.95 -25.97 -6.17
CA LEU A 284 -5.55 -25.94 -6.56
C LEU A 284 -5.37 -26.32 -8.03
N GLU A 285 -4.58 -25.56 -8.77
CA GLU A 285 -4.04 -26.00 -10.06
C GLU A 285 -2.76 -26.82 -9.79
N ARG A 286 -2.88 -28.12 -9.98
CA ARG A 286 -1.81 -29.08 -9.64
C ARG A 286 -0.89 -29.42 -10.82
N ASN A 287 -1.24 -29.01 -12.03
CA ASN A 287 -0.38 -29.21 -13.18
C ASN A 287 0.84 -28.27 -13.11
N PRO A 288 2.07 -28.80 -12.93
CA PRO A 288 3.27 -27.97 -12.81
C PRO A 288 3.65 -27.25 -14.11
N LEU A 289 3.04 -27.62 -15.24
CA LEU A 289 3.25 -26.96 -16.53
C LEU A 289 2.28 -25.79 -16.76
N ARG A 290 1.35 -25.56 -15.82
CA ARG A 290 0.48 -24.38 -15.81
C ARG A 290 1.04 -23.31 -14.92
N TYR A 291 0.82 -22.05 -15.31
CA TYR A 291 1.35 -20.89 -14.62
C TYR A 291 0.54 -20.51 -13.39
N GLU A 292 -0.74 -20.81 -13.39
CA GLU A 292 -1.67 -20.55 -12.31
C GLU A 292 -1.41 -21.46 -11.10
N TYR A 293 -1.68 -20.97 -9.89
CA TYR A 293 -1.58 -21.75 -8.64
C TYR A 293 -2.92 -22.36 -8.22
N SER A 294 -4.00 -21.69 -8.56
CA SER A 294 -5.37 -22.08 -8.20
C SER A 294 -6.37 -21.36 -9.09
N ASP A 295 -7.66 -21.58 -8.83
CA ASP A 295 -8.74 -20.83 -9.45
C ASP A 295 -9.07 -19.51 -8.72
N ILE A 296 -8.27 -19.05 -7.79
CA ILE A 296 -8.38 -17.70 -7.19
C ILE A 296 -8.21 -16.66 -8.27
N ASP A 297 -7.10 -16.74 -8.99
CA ASP A 297 -6.86 -15.87 -10.15
C ASP A 297 -7.75 -16.28 -11.31
N GLN A 298 -8.16 -15.31 -12.08
CA GLN A 298 -8.84 -15.53 -13.34
C GLN A 298 -7.83 -15.33 -14.47
N PRO A 299 -7.31 -16.43 -15.04
CA PRO A 299 -6.26 -16.34 -16.03
C PRO A 299 -6.72 -15.58 -17.26
N PRO A 300 -5.81 -14.91 -17.98
CA PRO A 300 -6.10 -14.18 -19.21
C PRO A 300 -6.80 -15.03 -20.29
N SER A 301 -6.56 -16.33 -20.31
CA SER A 301 -7.22 -17.28 -21.24
C SER A 301 -8.76 -17.34 -21.07
N ASP A 302 -9.26 -17.07 -19.86
CA ASP A 302 -10.70 -17.03 -19.60
C ASP A 302 -11.34 -15.71 -20.08
N LEU A 303 -10.51 -14.74 -20.47
CA LEU A 303 -10.87 -13.37 -20.82
C LEU A 303 -10.78 -13.12 -22.33
N LEU A 304 -11.09 -14.12 -23.16
CA LEU A 304 -11.02 -14.02 -24.63
C LEU A 304 -11.62 -12.69 -25.13
N GLY A 305 -10.76 -11.84 -25.68
CA GLY A 305 -11.11 -10.53 -26.25
C GLY A 305 -10.92 -9.31 -25.33
N LEU A 306 -10.50 -9.48 -24.07
CA LEU A 306 -10.34 -8.38 -23.10
C LEU A 306 -8.88 -7.97 -22.83
N GLN A 307 -7.92 -8.59 -23.49
CA GLN A 307 -6.48 -8.23 -23.34
C GLN A 307 -6.07 -7.05 -24.23
N ASN A 308 -6.91 -6.02 -24.26
CA ASN A 308 -6.55 -4.78 -24.96
C ASN A 308 -6.25 -3.71 -23.91
N PRO A 309 -4.99 -3.28 -23.75
CA PRO A 309 -4.60 -2.26 -22.78
C PRO A 309 -5.37 -0.95 -22.90
N GLU A 310 -5.90 -0.65 -24.09
CA GLU A 310 -6.67 0.59 -24.33
C GLU A 310 -8.12 0.48 -23.82
N THR A 311 -8.64 -0.71 -23.57
CA THR A 311 -10.04 -0.93 -23.18
C THR A 311 -10.18 -1.68 -21.86
N ASP A 312 -9.07 -2.09 -21.24
CA ASP A 312 -9.07 -2.80 -19.98
C ASP A 312 -8.96 -1.83 -18.81
N TYR A 313 -10.04 -1.71 -18.04
CA TYR A 313 -10.15 -0.82 -16.89
C TYR A 313 -10.84 -1.52 -15.72
N PHE A 314 -10.55 -1.05 -14.52
CA PHE A 314 -11.30 -1.38 -13.32
C PHE A 314 -11.74 -0.10 -12.60
N THR A 315 -12.75 -0.21 -11.74
CA THR A 315 -13.36 0.93 -11.07
C THR A 315 -13.22 0.79 -9.57
N LEU A 316 -12.78 1.85 -8.91
CA LEU A 316 -12.83 1.98 -7.46
C LEU A 316 -14.26 2.17 -7.01
N PHE A 317 -14.65 1.53 -5.92
CA PHE A 317 -15.93 1.80 -5.31
C PHE A 317 -16.00 3.20 -4.74
N GLU A 318 -17.19 3.82 -4.83
CA GLU A 318 -17.47 5.03 -4.10
C GLU A 318 -17.37 4.76 -2.60
N PHE A 319 -16.79 5.69 -1.87
CA PHE A 319 -16.59 5.56 -0.44
C PHE A 319 -17.09 6.80 0.29
N SER A 320 -17.42 6.63 1.55
CA SER A 320 -17.69 7.71 2.48
C SER A 320 -16.41 8.09 3.23
N ALA A 321 -15.92 9.30 3.03
CA ALA A 321 -14.77 9.80 3.78
C ALA A 321 -15.03 9.81 5.31
N LYS A 322 -16.30 9.93 5.72
CA LYS A 322 -16.71 10.04 7.13
C LYS A 322 -16.97 8.69 7.80
N PHE A 323 -17.56 7.73 7.08
CA PHE A 323 -18.13 6.53 7.69
C PHE A 323 -17.43 5.23 7.30
N ASP A 324 -16.72 5.21 6.18
CA ASP A 324 -16.01 4.00 5.77
C ASP A 324 -14.78 3.73 6.64
N PRO A 325 -14.46 2.46 6.88
CA PRO A 325 -13.35 2.09 7.77
C PRO A 325 -11.97 2.40 7.19
N VAL A 326 -11.84 2.48 5.86
CA VAL A 326 -10.54 2.64 5.16
C VAL A 326 -10.59 3.71 4.05
N PRO A 327 -11.13 4.90 4.30
CA PRO A 327 -11.38 5.89 3.24
C PRO A 327 -10.08 6.40 2.62
N THR A 328 -8.97 6.39 3.36
CA THR A 328 -7.65 6.83 2.85
C THR A 328 -7.14 5.96 1.71
N MET A 329 -7.47 4.68 1.67
CA MET A 329 -7.04 3.77 0.61
C MET A 329 -7.71 4.04 -0.73
N LEU A 330 -8.85 4.70 -0.74
CA LEU A 330 -9.66 4.98 -1.93
C LEU A 330 -9.63 6.45 -2.36
N THR A 331 -8.89 7.32 -1.67
CA THR A 331 -8.86 8.74 -1.98
C THR A 331 -8.10 9.00 -3.28
N GLN A 332 -8.84 9.04 -4.38
CA GLN A 332 -8.33 9.19 -5.74
C GLN A 332 -9.06 10.27 -6.56
N ASN A 333 -9.77 11.13 -5.98
CA ASN A 333 -10.82 12.02 -6.52
C ASN A 333 -10.61 12.66 -7.88
N HIS A 334 -9.42 12.58 -8.46
CA HIS A 334 -9.18 12.98 -9.84
C HIS A 334 -9.48 11.84 -10.83
N VAL A 335 -9.38 10.56 -10.41
CA VAL A 335 -9.65 9.37 -11.25
C VAL A 335 -10.15 8.22 -10.39
N ASN A 336 -11.34 7.70 -10.66
CA ASN A 336 -11.89 6.49 -10.03
C ASN A 336 -11.95 5.28 -10.98
N VAL A 337 -11.69 5.48 -12.27
CA VAL A 337 -11.53 4.43 -13.28
C VAL A 337 -10.06 4.36 -13.64
N ILE A 338 -9.45 3.21 -13.41
CA ILE A 338 -8.01 3.00 -13.53
C ILE A 338 -7.74 2.01 -14.65
N LYS A 339 -6.73 2.28 -15.48
CA LYS A 339 -6.25 1.32 -16.49
C LYS A 339 -5.85 0.04 -15.77
N SER A 340 -6.28 -1.11 -16.30
CA SER A 340 -5.90 -2.42 -15.81
C SER A 340 -4.46 -2.74 -16.21
N PHE A 341 -3.87 -3.65 -15.49
CA PHE A 341 -2.52 -4.18 -15.75
C PHE A 341 -2.50 -5.65 -15.33
N LEU A 342 -1.69 -6.43 -16.03
CA LEU A 342 -1.59 -7.85 -15.80
C LEU A 342 -0.50 -8.15 -14.75
N GLY A 343 -0.51 -9.37 -14.27
CA GLY A 343 0.50 -9.94 -13.40
C GLY A 343 0.36 -11.44 -13.40
N GLN A 344 1.18 -12.14 -12.65
CA GLN A 344 0.99 -13.58 -12.47
C GLN A 344 -0.36 -13.86 -11.79
N THR A 345 -0.74 -13.03 -10.83
CA THR A 345 -2.10 -12.98 -10.29
C THR A 345 -2.70 -11.62 -10.63
N THR A 346 -3.64 -11.61 -11.56
CA THR A 346 -4.21 -10.39 -12.13
C THR A 346 -5.50 -9.97 -11.44
N ASN A 347 -6.45 -10.91 -11.26
CA ASN A 347 -7.78 -10.67 -10.70
C ASN A 347 -8.12 -11.75 -9.69
N PHE A 348 -9.03 -11.43 -8.79
CA PHE A 348 -9.56 -12.38 -7.83
C PHE A 348 -11.00 -12.73 -8.19
N ARG A 349 -11.35 -14.02 -8.23
CA ARG A 349 -12.74 -14.48 -8.42
C ARG A 349 -13.58 -14.06 -7.22
N LYS A 350 -14.60 -13.26 -7.45
CA LYS A 350 -15.44 -12.63 -6.41
C LYS A 350 -16.08 -13.66 -5.47
N ASN A 351 -16.52 -14.81 -6.00
CA ASN A 351 -17.15 -15.87 -5.23
C ASN A 351 -16.21 -16.64 -4.29
N LEU A 352 -14.90 -16.49 -4.45
CA LEU A 352 -13.89 -17.11 -3.57
C LEU A 352 -13.41 -16.16 -2.45
N ILE A 353 -13.84 -14.90 -2.47
CA ILE A 353 -13.46 -13.91 -1.45
C ILE A 353 -14.34 -14.11 -0.22
N LYS A 354 -13.69 -14.18 0.95
CA LYS A 354 -14.39 -14.27 2.24
C LYS A 354 -15.30 -13.08 2.48
N LYS A 355 -16.46 -13.29 3.09
CA LYS A 355 -17.43 -12.24 3.42
C LYS A 355 -16.92 -11.18 4.38
N SER A 356 -15.84 -11.45 5.13
CA SER A 356 -15.19 -10.51 6.04
C SER A 356 -14.27 -9.52 5.33
N VAL A 357 -14.02 -9.71 4.04
CA VAL A 357 -13.12 -8.90 3.22
C VAL A 357 -13.90 -7.80 2.52
N THR A 358 -13.37 -6.59 2.56
CA THR A 358 -13.92 -5.42 1.85
C THR A 358 -13.37 -5.38 0.44
N ILE A 359 -14.25 -5.42 -0.56
CA ILE A 359 -13.89 -5.21 -1.96
C ILE A 359 -13.82 -3.70 -2.20
N MET A 360 -12.71 -3.21 -2.73
CA MET A 360 -12.43 -1.79 -2.97
C MET A 360 -12.43 -1.43 -4.46
N ALA A 361 -12.17 -2.39 -5.34
CA ALA A 361 -12.25 -2.18 -6.78
C ALA A 361 -12.58 -3.47 -7.53
N GLU A 362 -13.37 -3.34 -8.59
CA GLU A 362 -13.75 -4.44 -9.47
C GLU A 362 -13.85 -4.01 -10.93
N LYS A 363 -13.85 -4.97 -11.84
CA LYS A 363 -14.20 -4.74 -13.25
C LYS A 363 -15.71 -4.75 -13.39
N GLN A 364 -16.29 -3.66 -13.86
CA GLN A 364 -17.75 -3.54 -13.99
C GLN A 364 -18.33 -4.62 -14.89
N GLY A 365 -19.39 -5.28 -14.38
CA GLY A 365 -20.08 -6.33 -15.12
C GLY A 365 -19.36 -7.67 -15.19
N MET A 366 -18.27 -7.82 -14.42
CA MET A 366 -17.48 -9.05 -14.32
C MET A 366 -17.36 -9.50 -12.86
N GLU A 367 -17.22 -10.82 -12.64
CA GLU A 367 -16.95 -11.39 -11.31
C GLU A 367 -15.45 -11.33 -10.97
N GLN A 368 -14.82 -10.18 -11.27
CA GLN A 368 -13.37 -9.94 -11.13
C GLN A 368 -13.10 -8.79 -10.20
N VAL A 369 -12.40 -9.06 -9.12
CA VAL A 369 -11.96 -8.09 -8.11
C VAL A 369 -10.49 -7.79 -8.29
N ARG A 370 -10.11 -6.52 -8.20
CA ARG A 370 -8.73 -6.05 -8.38
C ARG A 370 -8.06 -5.59 -7.08
N TYR A 371 -8.85 -5.12 -6.14
CA TYR A 371 -8.35 -4.48 -4.94
C TYR A 371 -9.25 -4.80 -3.76
N LEU A 372 -8.68 -5.36 -2.71
CA LEU A 372 -9.42 -5.79 -1.53
C LEU A 372 -8.63 -5.53 -0.24
N HIS A 373 -9.37 -5.38 0.85
CA HIS A 373 -8.83 -5.11 2.17
C HIS A 373 -9.54 -5.93 3.23
N GLY A 374 -8.79 -6.35 4.25
CA GLY A 374 -9.35 -7.07 5.39
C GLY A 374 -8.61 -6.80 6.69
N ASN A 375 -9.27 -7.15 7.79
CA ASN A 375 -8.70 -7.10 9.12
C ASN A 375 -8.35 -8.51 9.59
N PHE A 376 -7.23 -8.64 10.29
CA PHE A 376 -6.87 -9.87 10.99
C PHE A 376 -6.23 -9.55 12.34
N GLY A 377 -6.86 -9.99 13.42
CA GLY A 377 -6.44 -9.61 14.76
C GLY A 377 -6.48 -8.09 14.97
N ARG A 378 -5.34 -7.49 15.28
CA ARG A 378 -5.21 -6.04 15.47
C ARG A 378 -4.71 -5.29 14.23
N GLY A 379 -4.24 -6.00 13.22
CA GLY A 379 -3.70 -5.45 11.99
C GLY A 379 -4.60 -5.68 10.79
N THR A 380 -4.05 -5.38 9.62
CA THR A 380 -4.80 -5.39 8.36
C THR A 380 -3.96 -5.96 7.23
N PHE A 381 -4.65 -6.38 6.17
CA PHE A 381 -4.01 -6.75 4.91
C PHE A 381 -4.74 -6.12 3.74
N THR A 382 -4.00 -5.84 2.67
CA THR A 382 -4.54 -5.32 1.42
C THR A 382 -3.91 -6.11 0.27
N PHE A 383 -4.73 -6.63 -0.64
CA PHE A 383 -4.29 -7.33 -1.84
C PHE A 383 -4.68 -6.53 -3.08
N TYR A 384 -3.70 -6.29 -3.95
CA TYR A 384 -3.85 -5.53 -5.18
C TYR A 384 -3.40 -6.42 -6.35
N GLY A 385 -4.34 -6.83 -7.18
CA GLY A 385 -4.09 -7.71 -8.32
C GLY A 385 -3.30 -7.01 -9.43
N GLY A 386 -2.39 -7.74 -10.07
CA GLY A 386 -1.52 -7.25 -11.12
C GLY A 386 -0.12 -6.90 -10.63
N HIS A 387 0.78 -6.61 -11.58
CA HIS A 387 2.19 -6.41 -11.34
C HIS A 387 2.58 -4.93 -11.28
N ASP A 388 2.42 -4.19 -12.37
CA ASP A 388 2.82 -2.79 -12.50
C ASP A 388 1.69 -1.93 -13.08
N PRO A 389 1.20 -0.91 -12.36
CA PRO A 389 0.10 -0.06 -12.81
C PRO A 389 0.30 0.70 -14.13
N GLU A 390 1.54 0.88 -14.60
CA GLU A 390 1.86 1.61 -15.83
C GLU A 390 2.50 0.74 -16.90
N ASP A 391 2.78 -0.53 -16.58
CA ASP A 391 3.18 -1.53 -17.55
C ASP A 391 2.11 -2.62 -17.66
N TYR A 392 1.31 -2.56 -18.73
CA TYR A 392 0.15 -3.45 -18.88
C TYR A 392 0.50 -4.94 -18.84
N GLN A 393 1.58 -5.34 -19.48
CA GLN A 393 2.00 -6.74 -19.60
C GLN A 393 3.50 -6.88 -19.33
N HIS A 394 3.88 -6.68 -18.10
CA HIS A 394 5.28 -6.83 -17.70
C HIS A 394 5.75 -8.27 -17.87
N ALA A 395 6.78 -8.46 -18.69
CA ALA A 395 7.38 -9.78 -18.93
C ALA A 395 8.73 -9.91 -18.24
N VAL A 396 9.14 -11.17 -18.01
CA VAL A 396 10.46 -11.46 -17.45
C VAL A 396 11.56 -10.85 -18.32
N GLY A 397 12.34 -9.93 -17.76
CA GLY A 397 13.44 -9.23 -18.42
C GLY A 397 13.06 -7.89 -19.06
N ASP A 398 11.83 -7.43 -18.92
CA ASP A 398 11.45 -6.08 -19.31
C ASP A 398 12.18 -5.03 -18.46
N PRO A 399 12.47 -3.85 -19.02
CA PRO A 399 13.08 -2.77 -18.25
C PRO A 399 12.10 -2.22 -17.22
N PRO A 400 12.59 -1.69 -16.09
CA PRO A 400 11.75 -1.07 -15.06
C PRO A 400 10.96 0.12 -15.61
N THR A 401 9.74 0.31 -15.09
CA THR A 401 8.91 1.48 -15.41
C THR A 401 9.58 2.78 -14.96
N ASP A 402 9.70 3.75 -15.86
CA ASP A 402 10.17 5.10 -15.54
C ASP A 402 9.03 5.97 -14.98
N LEU A 403 8.92 6.05 -13.66
CA LEU A 403 7.88 6.84 -12.98
C LEU A 403 7.98 8.34 -13.22
N ALA A 404 9.09 8.86 -13.74
CA ALA A 404 9.18 10.26 -14.17
C ALA A 404 8.25 10.57 -15.35
N LEU A 405 7.84 9.56 -16.11
CA LEU A 405 6.84 9.65 -17.17
C LEU A 405 5.39 9.49 -16.65
N HIS A 406 5.21 8.98 -15.43
CA HIS A 406 3.94 8.58 -14.84
C HIS A 406 3.64 9.28 -13.48
N LYS A 407 4.06 10.54 -13.34
CA LYS A 407 4.01 11.34 -12.09
C LYS A 407 2.64 11.38 -11.42
N ASN A 408 1.58 11.21 -12.21
CA ASN A 408 0.19 11.35 -11.79
C ASN A 408 -0.56 10.02 -11.88
N SER A 409 0.14 8.88 -11.95
CA SER A 409 -0.44 7.56 -12.07
C SER A 409 -1.44 7.26 -10.95
N PRO A 410 -2.71 6.98 -11.26
CA PRO A 410 -3.70 6.63 -10.25
C PRO A 410 -3.43 5.24 -9.65
N GLY A 411 -2.88 4.31 -10.42
CA GLY A 411 -2.54 2.97 -9.93
C GLY A 411 -1.41 3.00 -8.90
N TYR A 412 -0.34 3.74 -9.17
CA TYR A 412 0.75 3.95 -8.21
C TYR A 412 0.32 4.76 -6.98
N ARG A 413 -0.63 5.67 -7.16
CA ARG A 413 -1.20 6.44 -6.05
C ARG A 413 -1.92 5.53 -5.03
N LEU A 414 -2.59 4.45 -5.47
CA LEU A 414 -3.18 3.46 -4.54
C LEU A 414 -2.12 2.77 -3.68
N ILE A 415 -0.95 2.46 -4.25
CA ILE A 415 0.19 1.92 -3.50
C ILE A 415 0.61 2.90 -2.40
N LEU A 416 0.80 4.18 -2.74
CA LEU A 416 1.23 5.20 -1.80
C LEU A 416 0.17 5.55 -0.73
N ASN A 417 -1.13 5.42 -1.06
CA ASN A 417 -2.20 5.49 -0.06
C ASN A 417 -2.02 4.43 1.02
N ASN A 418 -1.68 3.18 0.64
CA ASN A 418 -1.44 2.11 1.59
C ASN A 418 -0.23 2.37 2.49
N ILE A 419 0.83 2.98 1.96
CA ILE A 419 2.04 3.30 2.73
C ILE A 419 1.76 4.33 3.83
N LEU A 420 0.91 5.33 3.55
CA LEU A 420 0.53 6.33 4.56
C LEU A 420 -0.57 5.85 5.52
N PHE A 421 -1.27 4.76 5.20
CA PHE A 421 -2.38 4.27 6.03
C PHE A 421 -2.01 4.00 7.49
N PRO A 422 -0.85 3.39 7.84
CA PRO A 422 -0.47 3.16 9.23
C PRO A 422 -0.21 4.46 10.02
N ALA A 423 0.10 5.56 9.33
CA ALA A 423 0.30 6.87 9.96
C ALA A 423 -1.00 7.51 10.44
N ALA A 424 -2.15 7.04 9.92
CA ALA A 424 -3.47 7.61 10.20
C ALA A 424 -3.90 7.30 11.65
N LYS A 425 -4.35 8.33 12.36
CA LYS A 425 -5.00 8.16 13.65
C LYS A 425 -6.30 7.38 13.46
N LYS A 426 -6.48 6.32 14.23
CA LYS A 426 -7.75 5.57 14.20
C LYS A 426 -8.90 6.50 14.62
N LYS A 427 -9.97 6.51 13.83
CA LYS A 427 -11.24 7.14 14.26
C LYS A 427 -11.70 6.42 15.53
N GLN A 428 -11.96 7.19 16.59
CA GLN A 428 -12.51 6.69 17.85
C GLN A 428 -13.98 6.42 17.70
#